data_f5cb729dc7277710e45c1e05a27c6135
#
_entry.id   f5cb729dc7277710e45c1e05a27c6135
#
_cell.length_a   1.000
_cell.length_b   1.000
_cell.length_c   1.000
_cell.angle_alpha   90.00
_cell.angle_beta   90.00
_cell.angle_gamma   90.00
#
_symmetry.space_group_name_H-M   'P 1'
#
loop_
_entity.id
_entity.type
_entity.pdbx_description
1 polymer ?
#
loop_
_entity_poly.entity_id
_entity_poly.type
_entity_poly.pdbx_seq_one_letter_code
_entity_poly.pdbx_strand_id
1 'polypeptide(L)'
;MLSKISLTIVFMGWGLAAVGLWAADGAKTPSAPPASERVEVPPPPFSDGIFPCSNCHAGMPVDRNRRELTAMHTDIVLKHDETHRWCLDCHDATNRDFLHLASGERVPFEESYRVCGQCHGEKYRDWRAGVHGRRTGNWNGAKGYLLCAHCHNPHQPRFHALAPKPAPRPPSRQIK
;
A
#
# COMPACT_ATOMS: atom_id res chain seq x y z
N MET A 1 86.88 -7.47 34.84
CA MET A 1 85.49 -7.26 35.23
C MET A 1 84.66 -7.26 33.98
N LEU A 2 84.03 -8.39 33.65
CA LEU A 2 83.23 -8.53 32.43
C LEU A 2 81.74 -8.34 32.79
N SER A 3 81.16 -7.29 32.23
CA SER A 3 79.73 -6.98 32.32
C SER A 3 78.94 -7.84 31.32
N LYS A 4 77.98 -8.63 31.83
CA LYS A 4 77.09 -9.43 31.02
C LYS A 4 75.94 -8.57 30.48
N ILE A 5 75.85 -8.44 29.17
CA ILE A 5 74.73 -7.77 28.50
C ILE A 5 73.65 -8.85 28.27
N SER A 6 72.51 -8.71 28.96
CA SER A 6 71.33 -9.55 28.71
C SER A 6 70.52 -9.02 27.52
N LEU A 7 70.43 -9.80 26.49
CA LEU A 7 69.62 -9.50 25.31
C LEU A 7 68.16 -10.03 25.53
N THR A 8 67.26 -9.08 25.76
CA THR A 8 65.81 -9.41 25.89
C THR A 8 65.19 -9.40 24.47
N ILE A 9 64.80 -10.57 23.99
CA ILE A 9 64.05 -10.73 22.72
C ILE A 9 62.60 -10.48 23.00
N VAL A 10 62.04 -9.41 22.45
CA VAL A 10 60.62 -9.11 22.48
C VAL A 10 59.96 -9.81 21.28
N PHE A 11 59.14 -10.82 21.56
CA PHE A 11 58.30 -11.42 20.52
C PHE A 11 57.09 -10.48 20.26
N MET A 12 57.11 -9.83 19.12
CA MET A 12 55.92 -9.14 18.60
C MET A 12 54.95 -10.17 18.00
N GLY A 13 53.91 -10.54 18.78
CA GLY A 13 52.82 -11.38 18.28
C GLY A 13 51.98 -10.60 17.25
N TRP A 14 52.02 -11.05 16.01
CA TRP A 14 51.09 -10.59 14.98
C TRP A 14 49.72 -11.26 15.21
N GLY A 15 48.78 -10.49 15.78
CA GLY A 15 47.38 -10.90 15.87
C GLY A 15 46.77 -10.86 14.46
N LEU A 16 46.48 -12.02 13.89
CA LEU A 16 45.61 -12.15 12.72
C LEU A 16 44.17 -11.73 13.11
N ALA A 17 43.81 -10.53 12.76
CA ALA A 17 42.42 -10.09 12.82
C ALA A 17 41.65 -10.86 11.74
N ALA A 18 40.85 -11.84 12.14
CA ALA A 18 39.87 -12.48 11.29
C ALA A 18 38.76 -11.44 10.95
N VAL A 19 38.84 -10.88 9.74
CA VAL A 19 37.74 -10.08 9.18
C VAL A 19 36.62 -11.05 8.84
N GLY A 20 35.63 -11.15 9.75
CA GLY A 20 34.42 -11.88 9.46
C GLY A 20 33.69 -11.23 8.27
N LEU A 21 33.67 -11.91 7.13
CA LEU A 21 32.73 -11.58 6.05
C LEU A 21 31.32 -11.82 6.61
N TRP A 22 30.65 -10.75 6.98
CA TRP A 22 29.20 -10.76 7.13
C TRP A 22 28.64 -10.86 5.72
N ALA A 23 28.19 -12.07 5.35
CA ALA A 23 27.34 -12.25 4.19
C ALA A 23 26.07 -11.39 4.44
N ALA A 24 25.91 -10.33 3.66
CA ALA A 24 24.65 -9.62 3.62
C ALA A 24 23.61 -10.63 3.11
N ASP A 25 22.78 -11.12 4.02
CA ASP A 25 21.57 -11.85 3.65
C ASP A 25 20.81 -10.95 2.67
N GLY A 26 20.83 -11.38 1.41
CA GLY A 26 20.08 -10.70 0.35
C GLY A 26 18.62 -10.63 0.78
N ALA A 27 18.17 -9.44 1.16
CA ALA A 27 16.78 -9.18 1.43
C ALA A 27 15.99 -9.67 0.21
N LYS A 28 15.31 -10.82 0.36
CA LYS A 28 14.40 -11.33 -0.66
C LYS A 28 13.39 -10.24 -0.93
N THR A 29 13.50 -9.59 -2.07
CA THR A 29 12.43 -8.71 -2.58
C THR A 29 11.16 -9.55 -2.57
N PRO A 30 10.10 -9.14 -1.86
CA PRO A 30 8.86 -9.89 -1.86
C PRO A 30 8.41 -10.07 -3.31
N SER A 31 8.29 -11.32 -3.76
CA SER A 31 7.83 -11.61 -5.11
C SER A 31 6.38 -11.16 -5.24
N ALA A 32 6.04 -10.51 -6.36
CA ALA A 32 4.66 -10.19 -6.69
C ALA A 32 3.80 -11.47 -6.53
N PRO A 33 2.54 -11.34 -6.06
CA PRO A 33 1.67 -12.50 -5.91
C PRO A 33 1.57 -13.25 -7.24
N PRO A 34 1.44 -14.58 -7.20
CA PRO A 34 1.29 -15.38 -8.41
C PRO A 34 0.11 -14.86 -9.24
N ALA A 35 0.21 -14.93 -10.56
CA ALA A 35 -0.82 -14.45 -11.48
C ALA A 35 -2.24 -14.97 -11.17
N SER A 36 -2.34 -16.15 -10.54
CA SER A 36 -3.60 -16.75 -10.07
C SER A 36 -4.27 -16.00 -8.90
N GLU A 37 -3.56 -15.12 -8.22
CA GLU A 37 -4.12 -14.30 -7.14
C GLU A 37 -4.57 -12.91 -7.61
N ARG A 38 -4.20 -12.51 -8.81
CA ARG A 38 -4.63 -11.24 -9.38
C ARG A 38 -6.06 -11.36 -9.87
N VAL A 39 -6.87 -10.39 -9.50
CA VAL A 39 -8.25 -10.29 -9.96
C VAL A 39 -8.35 -9.26 -11.08
N GLU A 40 -9.24 -9.51 -12.03
CA GLU A 40 -9.55 -8.53 -13.07
C GLU A 40 -10.34 -7.37 -12.47
N VAL A 41 -9.83 -6.17 -12.62
CA VAL A 41 -10.43 -4.93 -12.11
C VAL A 41 -10.48 -3.87 -13.21
N PRO A 42 -11.47 -2.98 -13.20
CA PRO A 42 -11.45 -1.82 -14.07
C PRO A 42 -10.34 -0.84 -13.62
N PRO A 43 -9.95 0.10 -14.49
CA PRO A 43 -8.99 1.13 -14.13
C PRO A 43 -9.37 1.84 -12.82
N PRO A 44 -8.40 2.22 -11.99
CA PRO A 44 -8.65 3.00 -10.78
C PRO A 44 -9.40 4.31 -11.11
N PRO A 45 -10.27 4.80 -10.21
CA PRO A 45 -11.09 5.98 -10.45
C PRO A 45 -10.31 7.28 -10.24
N PHE A 46 -9.29 7.50 -11.07
CA PHE A 46 -8.57 8.77 -11.08
C PHE A 46 -9.40 9.88 -11.72
N SER A 47 -9.13 11.12 -11.32
CA SER A 47 -9.59 12.28 -12.06
C SER A 47 -8.86 12.37 -13.41
N ASP A 48 -9.54 12.90 -14.41
CA ASP A 48 -8.98 13.01 -15.77
C ASP A 48 -7.66 13.79 -15.77
N GLY A 49 -6.66 13.23 -16.45
CA GLY A 49 -5.35 13.84 -16.61
C GLY A 49 -4.44 13.88 -15.39
N ILE A 50 -4.86 13.30 -14.25
CA ILE A 50 -4.03 13.30 -13.03
C ILE A 50 -2.98 12.18 -13.01
N PHE A 51 -3.24 11.09 -13.70
CA PHE A 51 -2.31 9.96 -13.78
C PHE A 51 -1.62 9.92 -15.16
N PRO A 52 -0.33 9.57 -15.25
CA PRO A 52 0.55 9.12 -14.16
C PRO A 52 1.08 10.28 -13.31
N CYS A 53 1.25 10.01 -12.02
CA CYS A 53 1.72 10.98 -11.05
C CYS A 53 3.17 11.44 -11.33
N SER A 54 3.95 10.57 -11.98
CA SER A 54 5.31 10.86 -12.45
C SER A 54 5.40 12.04 -13.40
N ASN A 55 4.31 12.43 -14.08
CA ASN A 55 4.29 13.65 -14.92
C ASN A 55 4.73 14.90 -14.14
N CYS A 56 4.39 14.96 -12.86
CA CYS A 56 4.81 16.05 -11.97
C CYS A 56 5.89 15.62 -10.96
N HIS A 57 5.85 14.35 -10.51
CA HIS A 57 6.70 13.87 -9.43
C HIS A 57 8.03 13.23 -9.88
N ALA A 58 8.24 12.98 -11.17
CA ALA A 58 9.52 12.48 -11.66
C ALA A 58 10.66 13.46 -11.35
N GLY A 59 11.71 12.97 -10.70
CA GLY A 59 12.88 13.79 -10.37
C GLY A 59 12.69 14.76 -9.19
N MET A 60 11.52 14.82 -8.56
CA MET A 60 11.33 15.63 -7.36
C MET A 60 12.03 14.98 -6.15
N PRO A 61 12.69 15.76 -5.29
CA PRO A 61 13.25 15.24 -4.05
C PRO A 61 12.19 14.56 -3.19
N VAL A 62 12.57 13.44 -2.58
CA VAL A 62 11.68 12.72 -1.67
C VAL A 62 11.68 13.42 -0.31
N ASP A 63 10.52 13.95 0.08
CA ASP A 63 10.28 14.45 1.42
C ASP A 63 9.24 13.56 2.12
N ARG A 64 9.66 12.91 3.21
CA ARG A 64 8.84 12.00 4.02
C ARG A 64 8.22 12.68 5.23
N ASN A 65 8.52 13.94 5.45
CA ASN A 65 7.98 14.66 6.59
C ASN A 65 6.49 14.95 6.39
N ARG A 66 5.71 14.65 7.42
CA ARG A 66 4.29 15.03 7.44
C ARG A 66 4.19 16.55 7.44
N ARG A 67 3.36 17.08 6.55
CA ARG A 67 3.15 18.51 6.39
C ARG A 67 1.75 18.82 5.88
N GLU A 68 1.33 20.04 6.06
CA GLU A 68 0.15 20.58 5.38
C GLU A 68 0.48 20.87 3.92
N LEU A 69 -0.46 20.51 3.03
CA LEU A 69 -0.35 20.75 1.59
C LEU A 69 -0.96 22.11 1.26
N THR A 70 -0.15 23.05 0.80
CA THR A 70 -0.58 24.45 0.57
C THR A 70 -0.55 24.86 -0.90
N ALA A 71 0.07 24.08 -1.78
CA ALA A 71 0.22 24.42 -3.18
C ALA A 71 -0.56 23.47 -4.12
N MET A 72 -0.36 22.16 -3.96
CA MET A 72 -0.99 21.12 -4.77
C MET A 72 -1.69 20.12 -3.85
N HIS A 73 -2.72 19.42 -4.36
CA HIS A 73 -3.51 18.45 -3.61
C HIS A 73 -4.22 19.03 -2.37
N THR A 74 -4.50 20.32 -2.39
CA THR A 74 -5.15 21.03 -1.27
C THR A 74 -6.61 20.65 -1.07
N ASP A 75 -7.22 20.03 -2.06
CA ASP A 75 -8.56 19.46 -2.07
C ASP A 75 -8.62 18.06 -1.42
N ILE A 76 -7.46 17.42 -1.22
CA ILE A 76 -7.40 16.10 -0.61
C ILE A 76 -7.39 16.23 0.91
N VAL A 77 -8.51 15.88 1.51
CA VAL A 77 -8.67 15.87 2.97
C VAL A 77 -8.63 14.44 3.48
N LEU A 78 -7.61 14.11 4.26
CA LEU A 78 -7.49 12.78 4.87
C LEU A 78 -8.35 12.72 6.15
N LYS A 79 -9.39 11.86 6.11
CA LYS A 79 -10.23 11.47 7.25
C LYS A 79 -10.28 9.95 7.38
N HIS A 80 -9.10 9.35 7.39
CA HIS A 80 -8.90 7.93 7.43
C HIS A 80 -7.72 7.63 8.37
N ASP A 81 -8.01 7.51 9.65
CA ASP A 81 -7.00 7.34 10.71
C ASP A 81 -5.92 8.45 10.68
N GLU A 82 -6.35 9.67 10.46
CA GLU A 82 -5.49 10.85 10.24
C GLU A 82 -4.60 11.21 11.43
N THR A 83 -4.86 10.66 12.61
CA THR A 83 -3.98 10.82 13.78
C THR A 83 -2.72 9.98 13.68
N HIS A 84 -2.81 8.80 13.04
CA HIS A 84 -1.71 7.84 12.93
C HIS A 84 -1.19 7.68 11.49
N ARG A 85 -1.97 8.11 10.50
CA ARG A 85 -1.67 7.92 9.08
C ARG A 85 -1.58 9.23 8.33
N TRP A 86 -0.81 9.20 7.24
CA TRP A 86 -0.78 10.29 6.30
C TRP A 86 -0.49 9.77 4.88
N CYS A 87 -0.33 10.68 3.92
CA CYS A 87 -0.23 10.36 2.49
C CYS A 87 0.78 9.23 2.17
N LEU A 88 1.98 9.31 2.76
CA LEU A 88 3.08 8.39 2.46
C LEU A 88 3.06 7.07 3.25
N ASP A 89 2.00 6.80 3.99
CA ASP A 89 1.75 5.48 4.56
C ASP A 89 1.07 4.55 3.54
N CYS A 90 0.54 5.12 2.45
CA CYS A 90 -0.08 4.38 1.36
C CYS A 90 0.57 4.66 0.01
N HIS A 91 0.94 5.92 -0.29
CA HIS A 91 1.60 6.31 -1.53
C HIS A 91 3.10 6.12 -1.46
N ASP A 92 3.70 5.45 -2.45
CA ASP A 92 5.14 5.25 -2.49
C ASP A 92 5.88 6.59 -2.58
N ALA A 93 6.84 6.81 -1.68
CA ALA A 93 7.53 8.07 -1.55
C ALA A 93 8.50 8.36 -2.71
N THR A 94 8.98 7.34 -3.37
CA THR A 94 10.00 7.44 -4.43
C THR A 94 9.40 7.33 -5.83
N ASN A 95 8.29 6.62 -5.97
CA ASN A 95 7.55 6.52 -7.23
C ASN A 95 6.05 6.67 -6.96
N ARG A 96 5.52 7.84 -7.21
CA ARG A 96 4.11 8.19 -6.96
C ARG A 96 3.11 7.45 -7.83
N ASP A 97 3.57 6.78 -8.89
CA ASP A 97 2.72 5.91 -9.72
C ASP A 97 2.35 4.59 -9.03
N PHE A 98 2.84 4.39 -7.80
CA PHE A 98 2.57 3.21 -7.00
C PHE A 98 2.09 3.56 -5.59
N LEU A 99 1.34 2.64 -5.05
CA LEU A 99 1.14 2.50 -3.61
C LEU A 99 2.23 1.58 -3.03
N HIS A 100 2.26 1.42 -1.71
CA HIS A 100 3.11 0.42 -1.08
C HIS A 100 2.40 -0.26 0.11
N LEU A 101 2.84 -1.48 0.41
CA LEU A 101 2.44 -2.21 1.60
C LEU A 101 3.32 -1.81 2.80
N ALA A 102 2.92 -2.18 3.99
CA ALA A 102 3.72 -2.02 5.20
C ALA A 102 5.08 -2.74 5.14
N SER A 103 5.18 -3.78 4.30
CA SER A 103 6.44 -4.47 3.98
C SER A 103 7.40 -3.63 3.13
N GLY A 104 6.94 -2.52 2.54
CA GLY A 104 7.67 -1.73 1.55
C GLY A 104 7.50 -2.24 0.11
N GLU A 105 6.78 -3.33 -0.12
CA GLU A 105 6.46 -3.80 -1.47
C GLU A 105 5.63 -2.76 -2.21
N ARG A 106 6.03 -2.40 -3.42
CA ARG A 106 5.26 -1.52 -4.31
C ARG A 106 4.09 -2.27 -4.91
N VAL A 107 2.96 -1.59 -4.97
CA VAL A 107 1.70 -2.14 -5.45
C VAL A 107 1.12 -1.16 -6.48
N PRO A 108 0.78 -1.60 -7.70
CA PRO A 108 0.10 -0.74 -8.65
C PRO A 108 -1.31 -0.40 -8.12
N PHE A 109 -1.88 0.70 -8.60
CA PHE A 109 -3.20 1.14 -8.14
C PHE A 109 -4.32 0.13 -8.44
N GLU A 110 -4.16 -0.69 -9.47
CA GLU A 110 -5.06 -1.79 -9.81
C GLU A 110 -5.07 -2.89 -8.72
N GLU A 111 -4.04 -2.95 -7.89
CA GLU A 111 -3.95 -3.86 -6.75
C GLU A 111 -4.16 -3.14 -5.41
N SER A 112 -4.74 -1.93 -5.40
CA SER A 112 -4.99 -1.14 -4.19
C SER A 112 -5.79 -1.89 -3.11
N TYR A 113 -6.58 -2.90 -3.49
CA TYR A 113 -7.26 -3.79 -2.56
C TYR A 113 -6.32 -4.49 -1.57
N ARG A 114 -5.05 -4.71 -1.95
CA ARG A 114 -4.02 -5.28 -1.06
C ARG A 114 -3.63 -4.29 0.04
N VAL A 115 -3.55 -3.00 -0.30
CA VAL A 115 -3.25 -1.94 0.68
C VAL A 115 -4.39 -1.82 1.68
N CYS A 116 -5.64 -1.79 1.21
CA CYS A 116 -6.82 -1.77 2.06
C CYS A 116 -6.88 -3.01 2.97
N GLY A 117 -6.57 -4.18 2.41
CA GLY A 117 -6.62 -5.47 3.09
C GLY A 117 -5.67 -5.61 4.28
N GLN A 118 -4.60 -4.82 4.35
CA GLN A 118 -3.67 -4.88 5.49
C GLN A 118 -4.34 -4.50 6.82
N CYS A 119 -5.30 -3.57 6.79
CA CYS A 119 -6.04 -3.13 7.97
C CYS A 119 -7.47 -3.68 7.97
N HIS A 120 -8.09 -3.82 6.80
CA HIS A 120 -9.47 -4.26 6.61
C HIS A 120 -9.55 -5.73 6.16
N GLY A 121 -8.83 -6.62 6.83
CA GLY A 121 -8.69 -8.03 6.44
C GLY A 121 -10.01 -8.78 6.28
N GLU A 122 -11.01 -8.54 7.15
CA GLU A 122 -12.35 -9.14 7.01
C GLU A 122 -13.04 -8.68 5.72
N LYS A 123 -13.04 -7.37 5.46
CA LYS A 123 -13.66 -6.80 4.26
C LYS A 123 -12.95 -7.23 2.99
N TYR A 124 -11.63 -7.37 3.04
CA TYR A 124 -10.85 -7.91 1.93
C TYR A 124 -11.20 -9.37 1.64
N ARG A 125 -11.31 -10.22 2.67
CA ARG A 125 -11.76 -11.60 2.53
C ARG A 125 -13.16 -11.67 1.91
N ASP A 126 -14.10 -10.89 2.42
CA ASP A 126 -15.48 -10.84 1.96
C ASP A 126 -15.56 -10.33 0.51
N TRP A 127 -14.72 -9.36 0.14
CA TRP A 127 -14.59 -8.85 -1.22
C TRP A 127 -14.06 -9.94 -2.17
N ARG A 128 -13.03 -10.66 -1.79
CA ARG A 128 -12.52 -11.81 -2.57
C ARG A 128 -13.59 -12.89 -2.76
N ALA A 129 -14.38 -13.14 -1.75
CA ALA A 129 -15.49 -14.09 -1.81
C ALA A 129 -16.72 -13.55 -2.59
N GLY A 130 -16.77 -12.24 -2.88
CA GLY A 130 -17.89 -11.56 -3.55
C GLY A 130 -19.10 -11.31 -2.65
N VAL A 131 -18.90 -11.37 -1.35
CA VAL A 131 -19.91 -11.02 -0.33
C VAL A 131 -19.93 -9.50 -0.09
N HIS A 132 -18.77 -8.86 -0.21
CA HIS A 132 -18.62 -7.41 -0.12
C HIS A 132 -18.21 -6.83 -1.49
N GLY A 133 -18.76 -5.67 -1.81
CA GLY A 133 -18.51 -5.00 -3.10
C GLY A 133 -19.36 -5.60 -4.24
N ARG A 134 -19.09 -5.13 -5.44
CA ARG A 134 -19.82 -5.54 -6.64
C ARG A 134 -18.90 -6.30 -7.58
N ARG A 135 -19.35 -7.48 -8.01
CA ARG A 135 -18.75 -8.22 -9.12
C ARG A 135 -19.42 -7.83 -10.44
N THR A 136 -18.64 -7.83 -11.50
CA THR A 136 -19.08 -7.70 -12.88
C THR A 136 -18.82 -9.01 -13.63
N GLY A 137 -19.30 -9.11 -14.87
CA GLY A 137 -19.15 -10.31 -15.70
C GLY A 137 -20.38 -11.21 -15.70
N ASN A 138 -20.33 -12.29 -16.48
CA ASN A 138 -21.41 -13.23 -16.63
C ASN A 138 -21.44 -14.23 -15.47
N TRP A 139 -22.63 -14.81 -15.20
CA TRP A 139 -22.81 -15.78 -14.14
C TRP A 139 -21.92 -17.04 -14.29
N ASN A 140 -21.63 -17.45 -15.51
CA ASN A 140 -20.85 -18.63 -15.89
C ASN A 140 -19.47 -18.31 -16.49
N GLY A 141 -19.05 -17.03 -16.49
CA GLY A 141 -17.80 -16.56 -17.09
C GLY A 141 -16.85 -15.93 -16.10
N ALA A 142 -15.81 -15.30 -16.63
CA ALA A 142 -14.86 -14.52 -15.84
C ALA A 142 -15.58 -13.44 -15.05
N LYS A 143 -15.13 -13.23 -13.84
CA LYS A 143 -15.65 -12.21 -12.92
C LYS A 143 -14.66 -11.06 -12.80
N GLY A 144 -15.13 -9.86 -13.09
CA GLY A 144 -14.43 -8.65 -12.74
C GLY A 144 -14.83 -8.17 -11.33
N TYR A 145 -13.94 -7.45 -10.68
CA TYR A 145 -14.16 -6.91 -9.34
C TYR A 145 -14.01 -5.40 -9.38
N LEU A 146 -14.95 -4.66 -8.81
CA LEU A 146 -14.71 -3.24 -8.53
C LEU A 146 -13.73 -3.12 -7.38
N LEU A 147 -12.74 -2.24 -7.54
CA LEU A 147 -11.82 -1.89 -6.45
C LEU A 147 -12.59 -1.26 -5.29
N CYS A 148 -12.04 -1.34 -4.09
CA CYS A 148 -12.58 -0.64 -2.91
C CYS A 148 -12.77 0.86 -3.21
N ALA A 149 -11.82 1.45 -3.94
CA ALA A 149 -11.83 2.86 -4.33
C ALA A 149 -12.95 3.25 -5.31
N HIS A 150 -13.59 2.32 -5.99
CA HIS A 150 -14.75 2.64 -6.85
C HIS A 150 -16.02 2.97 -6.05
N CYS A 151 -16.06 2.59 -4.77
CA CYS A 151 -17.19 2.83 -3.90
C CYS A 151 -16.80 3.67 -2.68
N HIS A 152 -15.59 3.50 -2.17
CA HIS A 152 -15.07 4.22 -1.02
C HIS A 152 -13.98 5.21 -1.46
N ASN A 153 -14.15 6.49 -1.14
CA ASN A 153 -13.04 7.43 -1.28
C ASN A 153 -11.91 7.01 -0.31
N PRO A 154 -10.73 6.62 -0.77
CA PRO A 154 -9.67 6.11 0.12
C PRO A 154 -9.19 7.13 1.16
N HIS A 155 -9.37 8.42 0.90
CA HIS A 155 -9.02 9.49 1.84
C HIS A 155 -10.12 9.76 2.88
N GLN A 156 -11.39 9.42 2.55
CA GLN A 156 -12.56 9.58 3.42
C GLN A 156 -13.52 8.39 3.19
N PRO A 157 -13.15 7.17 3.63
CA PRO A 157 -13.86 5.95 3.21
C PRO A 157 -15.23 5.76 3.86
N ARG A 158 -15.57 6.56 4.87
CA ARG A 158 -16.85 6.43 5.57
C ARG A 158 -17.99 6.95 4.71
N PHE A 159 -19.01 6.11 4.49
CA PHE A 159 -20.24 6.55 3.86
C PHE A 159 -21.06 7.46 4.80
N HIS A 160 -21.73 8.44 4.19
CA HIS A 160 -22.81 9.13 4.89
C HIS A 160 -23.98 8.17 5.11
N ALA A 161 -24.66 8.31 6.26
CA ALA A 161 -25.87 7.56 6.52
C ALA A 161 -26.91 7.89 5.43
N LEU A 162 -27.45 6.85 4.80
CA LEU A 162 -28.52 7.00 3.82
C LEU A 162 -29.86 7.08 4.56
N ALA A 163 -30.71 8.01 4.15
CA ALA A 163 -32.08 8.02 4.62
C ALA A 163 -32.81 6.77 4.08
N PRO A 164 -33.55 6.03 4.93
CA PRO A 164 -34.35 4.91 4.46
C PRO A 164 -35.33 5.36 3.39
N LYS A 165 -35.53 4.55 2.36
CA LYS A 165 -36.62 4.80 1.41
C LYS A 165 -37.98 4.64 2.12
N PRO A 166 -39.01 5.39 1.69
CA PRO A 166 -40.36 5.19 2.21
C PRO A 166 -40.82 3.73 2.06
N ALA A 167 -41.59 3.25 2.98
CA ALA A 167 -42.16 1.91 2.88
C ALA A 167 -42.94 1.75 1.55
N PRO A 168 -42.92 0.56 0.93
CA PRO A 168 -43.74 0.29 -0.25
C PRO A 168 -45.22 0.60 0.02
N ARG A 169 -45.89 1.18 -0.95
CA ARG A 169 -47.34 1.33 -0.86
C ARG A 169 -48.01 -0.05 -0.78
N PRO A 170 -48.96 -0.29 0.14
CA PRO A 170 -49.67 -1.54 0.16
C PRO A 170 -50.40 -1.75 -1.18
N PRO A 171 -50.55 -2.99 -1.64
CA PRO A 171 -51.28 -3.27 -2.86
C PRO A 171 -52.68 -2.68 -2.78
N SER A 172 -53.08 -1.97 -3.84
CA SER A 172 -54.47 -1.52 -3.93
C SER A 172 -55.37 -2.75 -3.97
N ARG A 173 -56.26 -2.91 -2.97
CA ARG A 173 -57.32 -3.92 -3.07
C ARG A 173 -58.19 -3.61 -4.29
N GLN A 174 -58.00 -4.33 -5.37
CA GLN A 174 -59.03 -4.39 -6.40
C GLN A 174 -60.14 -5.29 -5.85
N ILE A 175 -61.14 -4.66 -5.30
CA ILE A 175 -62.40 -5.36 -4.99
C ILE A 175 -63.07 -5.61 -6.35
N LYS A 176 -63.08 -6.86 -6.82
CA LYS A 176 -63.92 -7.29 -7.92
C LYS A 176 -65.34 -7.54 -7.42
#